data_9b8d671d527da41af8e111b599ae318d
#
_entry.id   9b8d671d527da41af8e111b599ae318d
#
_cell.length_a   1.000
_cell.length_b   1.000
_cell.length_c   1.000
_cell.angle_alpha   90.00
_cell.angle_beta   90.00
_cell.angle_gamma   90.00
#
_symmetry.space_group_name_H-M   'P 1'
#
loop_
_entity.id
_entity.type
_entity.pdbx_description
1 polymer ?
#
loop_
_entity_poly.entity_id
_entity_poly.type
_entity_poly.pdbx_seq_one_letter_code
_entity_poly.pdbx_strand_id
1 'polypeptide(L)'
;MTSALILAAGFGTRLRPLTLERPKPIVPVGDRPLLAHVAAACRAAGIGTLVANAHHEHAKLSSVIEELWLGIQVVVEGEIRGTAGGVAGARAHFEPGPVLVWNGDILTEAPVAELLALASEHDAQVLAVSPRAVGEGTIGMNEAGHVVRLRGQVFGRESQSGDYVGVMALGPGVVARLPDQGCLFGEVALPDLTAGRRVLTVPSSVPWTDLGDLKEYVSANFAWLDAQVAAHSWTAPGVSVPPAVTLERCLIGAGATLSGSGQLREVIAWPGAPVVAPLERAVVLTSGRVVPFDETAEN
;
A
#
# COMPACT_ATOMS: atom_id res chain seq x y z
N MET A 1 17.34 -10.97 -12.33
CA MET A 1 16.05 -10.98 -11.56
C MET A 1 15.61 -9.54 -11.42
N THR A 2 14.33 -9.27 -11.23
CA THR A 2 13.80 -7.90 -11.09
C THR A 2 13.55 -7.60 -9.63
N SER A 3 13.83 -6.36 -9.20
CA SER A 3 13.70 -5.92 -7.82
C SER A 3 12.50 -5.00 -7.63
N ALA A 4 11.89 -5.04 -6.45
CA ALA A 4 10.92 -4.05 -6.02
C ALA A 4 11.27 -3.49 -4.64
N LEU A 5 11.03 -2.19 -4.46
CA LEU A 5 10.97 -1.54 -3.17
C LEU A 5 9.52 -1.29 -2.78
N ILE A 6 9.15 -1.75 -1.60
CA ILE A 6 7.87 -1.42 -0.95
C ILE A 6 8.14 -0.28 0.04
N LEU A 7 7.55 0.88 -0.20
CA LEU A 7 7.73 2.06 0.66
C LEU A 7 6.91 1.91 1.95
N ALA A 8 7.58 1.63 3.05
CA ALA A 8 6.96 1.27 4.33
C ALA A 8 7.46 2.10 5.54
N ALA A 9 8.27 3.15 5.31
CA ALA A 9 8.87 3.97 6.39
C ALA A 9 7.94 5.05 6.98
N GLY A 10 6.73 5.23 6.44
CA GLY A 10 5.80 6.28 6.88
C GLY A 10 5.20 6.03 8.27
N PHE A 11 4.90 7.10 9.01
CA PHE A 11 4.28 7.03 10.35
C PHE A 11 2.82 6.54 10.34
N GLY A 12 2.11 6.65 9.23
CA GLY A 12 0.70 6.25 9.12
C GLY A 12 -0.25 7.07 10.02
N THR A 13 0.02 8.33 10.28
CA THR A 13 -0.69 9.17 11.25
C THR A 13 -2.18 9.32 10.98
N ARG A 14 -2.60 9.38 9.71
CA ARG A 14 -4.01 9.48 9.31
C ARG A 14 -4.83 8.23 9.66
N LEU A 15 -4.18 7.09 9.86
CA LEU A 15 -4.82 5.82 10.23
C LEU A 15 -4.80 5.58 11.76
N ARG A 16 -4.42 6.58 12.57
CA ARG A 16 -4.60 6.50 14.02
C ARG A 16 -6.09 6.38 14.36
N PRO A 17 -6.46 5.61 15.39
CA PRO A 17 -5.58 5.02 16.42
C PRO A 17 -4.98 3.65 16.05
N LEU A 18 -5.32 3.06 14.91
CA LEU A 18 -4.85 1.74 14.49
C LEU A 18 -3.31 1.66 14.47
N THR A 19 -2.68 2.69 13.93
CA THR A 19 -1.21 2.75 13.79
C THR A 19 -0.46 3.11 15.06
N LEU A 20 -1.15 3.35 16.16
CA LEU A 20 -0.53 3.39 17.49
C LEU A 20 -0.19 1.99 18.01
N GLU A 21 -0.86 0.96 17.50
CA GLU A 21 -0.65 -0.42 17.93
C GLU A 21 0.24 -1.22 16.97
N ARG A 22 0.05 -1.01 15.64
CA ARG A 22 0.84 -1.66 14.59
C ARG A 22 1.23 -0.67 13.52
N PRO A 23 2.49 -0.67 13.02
CA PRO A 23 2.87 0.08 11.84
C PRO A 23 1.92 -0.19 10.66
N LYS A 24 1.60 0.83 9.87
CA LYS A 24 0.65 0.75 8.76
C LYS A 24 0.85 -0.45 7.84
N PRO A 25 2.10 -0.81 7.42
CA PRO A 25 2.30 -1.95 6.52
C PRO A 25 1.86 -3.30 7.09
N ILE A 26 1.73 -3.42 8.41
CA ILE A 26 1.32 -4.66 9.08
C ILE A 26 -0.06 -4.61 9.73
N VAL A 27 -0.88 -3.59 9.43
CA VAL A 27 -2.31 -3.65 9.79
C VAL A 27 -2.97 -4.77 8.99
N PRO A 28 -3.85 -5.58 9.62
CA PRO A 28 -4.52 -6.67 8.91
C PRO A 28 -5.55 -6.12 7.93
N VAL A 29 -5.57 -6.68 6.72
CA VAL A 29 -6.63 -6.49 5.73
C VAL A 29 -7.11 -7.88 5.32
N GLY A 30 -8.35 -8.20 5.63
CA GLY A 30 -8.87 -9.55 5.46
C GLY A 30 -8.09 -10.56 6.31
N ASP A 31 -7.49 -11.56 5.65
CA ASP A 31 -6.81 -12.69 6.28
C ASP A 31 -5.32 -12.49 6.61
N ARG A 32 -4.72 -11.38 6.16
CA ARG A 32 -3.26 -11.15 6.28
C ARG A 32 -2.90 -9.67 6.41
N PRO A 33 -1.65 -9.33 6.81
CA PRO A 33 -1.16 -7.95 6.82
C PRO A 33 -1.13 -7.32 5.42
N LEU A 34 -1.34 -6.00 5.37
CA LEU A 34 -1.29 -5.21 4.13
C LEU A 34 -0.03 -5.48 3.30
N LEU A 35 1.15 -5.51 3.93
CA LEU A 35 2.42 -5.80 3.26
C LEU A 35 2.44 -7.18 2.57
N ALA A 36 1.74 -8.18 3.14
CA ALA A 36 1.67 -9.50 2.54
C ALA A 36 0.85 -9.52 1.24
N HIS A 37 -0.17 -8.68 1.12
CA HIS A 37 -0.90 -8.48 -0.14
C HIS A 37 0.00 -7.86 -1.21
N VAL A 38 0.74 -6.79 -0.86
CA VAL A 38 1.69 -6.13 -1.78
C VAL A 38 2.80 -7.10 -2.21
N ALA A 39 3.37 -7.86 -1.26
CA ALA A 39 4.39 -8.86 -1.58
C ALA A 39 3.86 -9.96 -2.52
N ALA A 40 2.64 -10.43 -2.28
CA ALA A 40 1.99 -11.42 -3.15
C ALA A 40 1.77 -10.87 -4.56
N ALA A 41 1.30 -9.63 -4.70
CA ALA A 41 1.13 -8.97 -6.01
C ALA A 41 2.47 -8.83 -6.75
N CYS A 42 3.53 -8.40 -6.06
CA CYS A 42 4.88 -8.35 -6.63
C CYS A 42 5.38 -9.72 -7.09
N ARG A 43 5.19 -10.77 -6.26
CA ARG A 43 5.58 -12.13 -6.61
C ARG A 43 4.81 -12.67 -7.81
N ALA A 44 3.49 -12.45 -7.85
CA ALA A 44 2.65 -12.82 -8.99
C ALA A 44 3.09 -12.15 -10.30
N ALA A 45 3.63 -10.93 -10.21
CA ALA A 45 4.22 -10.21 -11.33
C ALA A 45 5.67 -10.63 -11.67
N GLY A 46 6.22 -11.67 -11.03
CA GLY A 46 7.55 -12.21 -11.33
C GLY A 46 8.73 -11.47 -10.68
N ILE A 47 8.47 -10.63 -9.67
CA ILE A 47 9.54 -9.95 -8.93
C ILE A 47 10.32 -10.96 -8.07
N GLY A 48 11.63 -11.05 -8.31
CA GLY A 48 12.53 -11.98 -7.60
C GLY A 48 13.01 -11.43 -6.25
N THR A 49 13.40 -10.15 -6.21
CA THR A 49 13.95 -9.51 -5.00
C THR A 49 12.96 -8.48 -4.46
N LEU A 50 12.53 -8.66 -3.20
CA LEU A 50 11.67 -7.70 -2.50
C LEU A 50 12.46 -7.03 -1.38
N VAL A 51 12.39 -5.69 -1.35
CA VAL A 51 12.97 -4.84 -0.31
C VAL A 51 11.88 -3.97 0.27
N ALA A 52 11.91 -3.70 1.56
CA ALA A 52 11.05 -2.70 2.20
C ALA A 52 11.93 -1.74 3.01
N ASN A 53 11.73 -0.43 2.86
CA ASN A 53 12.31 0.51 3.79
C ASN A 53 11.45 0.64 5.03
N ALA A 54 12.05 0.83 6.19
CA ALA A 54 11.37 0.95 7.47
C ALA A 54 12.03 2.01 8.35
N HIS A 55 11.24 2.69 9.18
CA HIS A 55 11.74 3.66 10.14
C HIS A 55 11.13 3.40 11.52
N HIS A 56 9.91 3.87 11.74
CA HIS A 56 9.20 3.72 13.00
C HIS A 56 8.79 2.26 13.24
N GLU A 57 9.05 1.74 14.45
CA GLU A 57 8.69 0.37 14.86
C GLU A 57 9.16 -0.73 13.88
N HIS A 58 10.30 -0.53 13.22
CA HIS A 58 10.85 -1.46 12.25
C HIS A 58 11.00 -2.90 12.79
N ALA A 59 11.22 -3.07 14.09
CA ALA A 59 11.33 -4.39 14.72
C ALA A 59 10.02 -5.18 14.62
N LYS A 60 8.85 -4.53 14.82
CA LYS A 60 7.53 -5.18 14.62
C LYS A 60 7.32 -5.58 13.16
N LEU A 61 7.73 -4.72 12.23
CA LEU A 61 7.65 -5.02 10.80
C LEU A 61 8.51 -6.23 10.45
N SER A 62 9.77 -6.26 10.90
CA SER A 62 10.71 -7.37 10.65
C SER A 62 10.18 -8.69 11.23
N SER A 63 9.66 -8.69 12.47
CA SER A 63 9.07 -9.88 13.09
C SER A 63 7.94 -10.47 12.23
N VAL A 64 7.01 -9.64 11.74
CA VAL A 64 5.91 -10.10 10.89
C VAL A 64 6.40 -10.64 9.54
N ILE A 65 7.41 -9.99 8.94
CA ILE A 65 8.04 -10.47 7.69
C ILE A 65 8.65 -11.85 7.88
N GLU A 66 9.34 -12.09 8.98
CA GLU A 66 9.96 -13.38 9.33
C GLU A 66 8.90 -14.45 9.65
N GLU A 67 7.94 -14.14 10.51
CA GLU A 67 6.86 -15.05 10.92
C GLU A 67 6.03 -15.55 9.73
N LEU A 68 5.79 -14.69 8.75
CA LEU A 68 5.01 -15.02 7.55
C LEU A 68 5.86 -15.47 6.35
N TRP A 69 7.19 -15.59 6.53
CA TRP A 69 8.12 -16.01 5.48
C TRP A 69 7.96 -15.21 4.19
N LEU A 70 7.75 -13.89 4.30
CA LEU A 70 7.47 -13.05 3.13
C LEU A 70 8.68 -12.88 2.19
N GLY A 71 9.89 -13.21 2.63
CA GLY A 71 11.12 -13.11 1.83
C GLY A 71 11.43 -11.67 1.42
N ILE A 72 11.15 -10.69 2.29
CA ILE A 72 11.40 -9.27 2.10
C ILE A 72 12.63 -8.87 2.90
N GLN A 73 13.60 -8.21 2.25
CA GLN A 73 14.73 -7.59 2.94
C GLN A 73 14.32 -6.24 3.51
N VAL A 74 14.60 -5.99 4.80
CA VAL A 74 14.26 -4.72 5.45
C VAL A 74 15.48 -3.81 5.50
N VAL A 75 15.34 -2.58 4.96
CA VAL A 75 16.32 -1.51 5.06
C VAL A 75 15.83 -0.49 6.09
N VAL A 76 16.51 -0.41 7.23
CA VAL A 76 16.12 0.50 8.31
C VAL A 76 16.71 1.89 8.06
N GLU A 77 15.83 2.89 8.04
CA GLU A 77 16.19 4.30 7.93
C GLU A 77 16.34 4.91 9.34
N GLY A 78 17.47 5.54 9.65
CA GLY A 78 17.67 6.25 10.92
C GLY A 78 16.79 7.51 11.02
N GLU A 79 16.49 8.12 9.89
CA GLU A 79 15.53 9.21 9.69
C GLU A 79 14.72 8.98 8.41
N ILE A 80 13.48 9.51 8.33
CA ILE A 80 12.65 9.38 7.12
C ILE A 80 13.29 10.18 5.98
N ARG A 81 13.68 9.49 4.91
CA ARG A 81 14.37 10.07 3.75
C ARG A 81 13.43 10.52 2.63
N GLY A 82 12.13 10.27 2.76
CA GLY A 82 11.18 10.45 1.67
C GLY A 82 11.26 9.34 0.62
N THR A 83 10.43 9.41 -0.41
CA THR A 83 10.30 8.31 -1.37
C THR A 83 11.55 8.13 -2.25
N ALA A 84 12.19 9.22 -2.70
CA ALA A 84 13.43 9.17 -3.48
C ALA A 84 14.60 8.66 -2.62
N GLY A 85 14.76 9.21 -1.41
CA GLY A 85 15.80 8.80 -0.48
C GLY A 85 15.63 7.36 0.02
N GLY A 86 14.39 6.89 0.18
CA GLY A 86 14.10 5.49 0.50
C GLY A 86 14.58 4.53 -0.60
N VAL A 87 14.32 4.84 -1.88
CA VAL A 87 14.86 4.05 -3.00
C VAL A 87 16.38 4.14 -3.05
N ALA A 88 16.96 5.33 -2.91
CA ALA A 88 18.40 5.52 -2.90
C ALA A 88 19.10 4.72 -1.79
N GLY A 89 18.52 4.72 -0.57
CA GLY A 89 19.04 3.97 0.57
C GLY A 89 18.98 2.45 0.40
N ALA A 90 18.03 1.96 -0.38
CA ALA A 90 17.86 0.53 -0.68
C ALA A 90 18.68 0.04 -1.90
N ARG A 91 19.36 0.93 -2.62
CA ARG A 91 20.02 0.69 -3.91
C ARG A 91 20.94 -0.54 -3.89
N ALA A 92 21.70 -0.75 -2.81
CA ALA A 92 22.63 -1.87 -2.69
C ALA A 92 21.97 -3.26 -2.64
N HIS A 93 20.64 -3.29 -2.44
CA HIS A 93 19.86 -4.53 -2.35
C HIS A 93 19.16 -4.88 -3.67
N PHE A 94 19.26 -4.03 -4.70
CA PHE A 94 18.61 -4.27 -5.98
C PHE A 94 19.51 -5.04 -6.93
N GLU A 95 18.90 -5.94 -7.68
CA GLU A 95 19.52 -6.57 -8.84
C GLU A 95 19.75 -5.53 -9.95
N PRO A 96 20.74 -5.72 -10.84
CA PRO A 96 20.90 -4.85 -11.99
C PRO A 96 19.65 -4.80 -12.87
N GLY A 97 19.20 -3.60 -13.21
CA GLY A 97 18.02 -3.40 -14.06
C GLY A 97 17.02 -2.36 -13.50
N PRO A 98 15.82 -2.28 -14.07
CA PRO A 98 14.77 -1.41 -13.59
C PRO A 98 14.24 -1.88 -12.22
N VAL A 99 13.80 -0.92 -11.40
CA VAL A 99 13.28 -1.17 -10.05
C VAL A 99 11.81 -0.77 -10.00
N LEU A 100 10.95 -1.68 -9.56
CA LEU A 100 9.57 -1.37 -9.21
C LEU A 100 9.54 -0.67 -7.85
N VAL A 101 8.78 0.41 -7.73
CA VAL A 101 8.51 1.10 -6.47
C VAL A 101 7.01 1.03 -6.21
N TRP A 102 6.64 0.48 -5.06
CA TRP A 102 5.25 0.29 -4.65
C TRP A 102 5.02 0.98 -3.32
N ASN A 103 4.06 1.89 -3.27
CA ASN A 103 3.66 2.49 -2.00
C ASN A 103 3.05 1.41 -1.10
N GLY A 104 3.60 1.18 0.08
CA GLY A 104 3.22 0.09 0.98
C GLY A 104 1.81 0.19 1.57
N ASP A 105 1.07 1.23 1.23
CA ASP A 105 -0.32 1.46 1.63
C ASP A 105 -1.32 1.30 0.46
N ILE A 106 -0.88 0.88 -0.69
CA ILE A 106 -1.71 0.71 -1.89
C ILE A 106 -2.01 -0.76 -2.16
N LEU A 107 -3.29 -1.07 -2.28
CA LEU A 107 -3.78 -2.35 -2.80
C LEU A 107 -4.24 -2.17 -4.24
N THR A 108 -3.63 -2.89 -5.17
CA THR A 108 -3.99 -2.89 -6.60
C THR A 108 -3.35 -4.08 -7.32
N GLU A 109 -3.79 -4.36 -8.53
CA GLU A 109 -3.12 -5.20 -9.52
C GLU A 109 -2.55 -4.31 -10.63
N ALA A 110 -1.33 -3.80 -10.42
CA ALA A 110 -0.69 -2.88 -11.37
C ALA A 110 -0.12 -3.60 -12.61
N PRO A 111 0.00 -2.93 -13.77
CA PRO A 111 0.60 -3.48 -14.99
C PRO A 111 2.14 -3.55 -14.90
N VAL A 112 2.66 -4.34 -13.96
CA VAL A 112 4.08 -4.37 -13.56
C VAL A 112 5.01 -4.69 -14.72
N ALA A 113 4.64 -5.64 -15.57
CA ALA A 113 5.50 -6.04 -16.69
C ALA A 113 5.71 -4.88 -17.68
N GLU A 114 4.67 -4.13 -18.01
CA GLU A 114 4.74 -2.99 -18.91
C GLU A 114 5.51 -1.81 -18.30
N LEU A 115 5.26 -1.52 -17.01
CA LEU A 115 6.02 -0.52 -16.26
C LEU A 115 7.52 -0.78 -16.31
N LEU A 116 7.94 -2.00 -16.01
CA LEU A 116 9.36 -2.39 -16.01
C LEU A 116 9.98 -2.39 -17.42
N ALA A 117 9.23 -2.85 -18.42
CA ALA A 117 9.69 -2.85 -19.81
C ALA A 117 9.99 -1.43 -20.29
N LEU A 118 9.04 -0.50 -20.12
CA LEU A 118 9.22 0.90 -20.51
C LEU A 118 10.31 1.60 -19.69
N ALA A 119 10.42 1.32 -18.39
CA ALA A 119 11.47 1.88 -17.55
C ALA A 119 12.86 1.41 -17.98
N SER A 120 13.00 0.16 -18.41
CA SER A 120 14.26 -0.38 -18.94
C SER A 120 14.60 0.20 -20.32
N GLU A 121 13.62 0.25 -21.22
CA GLU A 121 13.81 0.70 -22.61
C GLU A 121 14.19 2.18 -22.70
N HIS A 122 13.53 3.03 -21.89
CA HIS A 122 13.69 4.47 -21.98
C HIS A 122 14.58 5.08 -20.88
N ASP A 123 15.06 4.27 -19.95
CA ASP A 123 15.76 4.69 -18.72
C ASP A 123 15.05 5.86 -18.02
N ALA A 124 13.76 5.71 -17.80
CA ALA A 124 12.85 6.74 -17.33
C ALA A 124 12.07 6.32 -16.09
N GLN A 125 11.38 7.29 -15.46
CA GLN A 125 10.29 7.00 -14.54
C GLN A 125 9.03 6.64 -15.34
N VAL A 126 8.34 5.58 -14.94
CA VAL A 126 7.09 5.11 -15.56
C VAL A 126 6.04 4.92 -14.48
N LEU A 127 4.95 5.66 -14.55
CA LEU A 127 3.91 5.72 -13.54
C LEU A 127 2.69 4.87 -13.95
N ALA A 128 2.15 4.06 -13.05
CA ALA A 128 0.81 3.50 -13.25
C ALA A 128 -0.24 4.57 -12.94
N VAL A 129 -1.18 4.79 -13.88
CA VAL A 129 -2.15 5.89 -13.80
C VAL A 129 -3.57 5.38 -14.05
N SER A 130 -4.48 5.62 -13.11
CA SER A 130 -5.91 5.38 -13.28
C SER A 130 -6.54 6.53 -14.09
N PRO A 131 -7.16 6.25 -15.26
CA PRO A 131 -7.67 7.28 -16.14
C PRO A 131 -8.75 8.16 -15.50
N ARG A 132 -8.74 9.48 -15.85
CA ARG A 132 -9.75 10.49 -15.50
C ARG A 132 -10.10 11.32 -16.73
N ALA A 133 -11.13 12.14 -16.63
CA ALA A 133 -11.43 13.12 -17.66
C ALA A 133 -10.27 14.11 -17.82
N VAL A 134 -10.06 14.61 -19.05
CA VAL A 134 -8.96 15.54 -19.35
C VAL A 134 -9.05 16.79 -18.47
N GLY A 135 -7.94 17.15 -17.85
CA GLY A 135 -7.85 18.24 -16.88
C GLY A 135 -8.10 17.83 -15.42
N GLU A 136 -8.62 16.62 -15.19
CA GLU A 136 -8.84 16.07 -13.85
C GLU A 136 -7.66 15.21 -13.38
N GLY A 137 -7.71 14.76 -12.11
CA GLY A 137 -6.68 13.92 -11.52
C GLY A 137 -5.33 14.61 -11.28
N THR A 138 -4.39 13.84 -10.82
CA THR A 138 -3.08 14.32 -10.34
C THR A 138 -2.01 14.41 -11.43
N ILE A 139 -2.20 13.71 -12.54
CA ILE A 139 -1.25 13.57 -13.66
C ILE A 139 -1.97 13.99 -14.96
N GLY A 140 -1.36 14.90 -15.74
CA GLY A 140 -1.75 15.19 -17.12
C GLY A 140 -0.74 14.63 -18.10
N MET A 141 -1.24 14.05 -19.21
CA MET A 141 -0.43 13.36 -20.21
C MET A 141 -0.74 13.85 -21.62
N ASN A 142 0.22 13.74 -22.53
CA ASN A 142 -0.01 13.91 -23.95
C ASN A 142 -0.52 12.61 -24.61
N GLU A 143 -0.78 12.64 -25.94
CA GLU A 143 -1.25 11.47 -26.70
C GLU A 143 -0.31 10.25 -26.64
N ALA A 144 0.98 10.48 -26.43
CA ALA A 144 1.99 9.43 -26.33
C ALA A 144 2.15 8.88 -24.91
N GLY A 145 1.31 9.30 -23.94
CA GLY A 145 1.44 8.87 -22.53
C GLY A 145 2.59 9.51 -21.77
N HIS A 146 3.18 10.60 -22.29
CA HIS A 146 4.20 11.33 -21.55
C HIS A 146 3.55 12.33 -20.59
N VAL A 147 4.07 12.40 -19.36
CA VAL A 147 3.61 13.37 -18.38
C VAL A 147 3.91 14.79 -18.85
N VAL A 148 2.89 15.63 -18.88
CA VAL A 148 2.94 17.06 -19.26
C VAL A 148 2.33 17.98 -18.21
N ARG A 149 1.68 17.44 -17.18
CA ARG A 149 1.25 18.15 -15.97
C ARG A 149 1.50 17.30 -14.74
N LEU A 150 2.18 17.88 -13.76
CA LEU A 150 2.50 17.22 -12.49
C LEU A 150 2.53 18.27 -11.37
N ARG A 151 1.83 18.01 -10.25
CA ARG A 151 1.76 18.94 -9.10
C ARG A 151 1.42 20.38 -9.50
N GLY A 152 0.51 20.55 -10.46
CA GLY A 152 0.09 21.86 -10.96
C GLY A 152 1.06 22.55 -11.91
N GLN A 153 2.26 22.02 -12.14
CA GLN A 153 3.19 22.53 -13.16
C GLN A 153 2.88 21.91 -14.51
N VAL A 154 2.92 22.73 -15.58
CA VAL A 154 2.57 22.35 -16.96
C VAL A 154 3.82 22.42 -17.84
N PHE A 155 4.11 21.33 -18.54
CA PHE A 155 5.27 21.14 -19.40
C PHE A 155 4.90 20.92 -20.88
N GLY A 156 3.58 20.88 -21.19
CA GLY A 156 3.11 20.66 -22.55
C GLY A 156 1.58 20.60 -22.63
N ARG A 157 1.06 20.28 -23.82
CA ARG A 157 -0.37 20.16 -24.07
C ARG A 157 -0.88 18.83 -23.52
N GLU A 158 -1.85 18.90 -22.61
CA GLU A 158 -2.56 17.77 -22.05
C GLU A 158 -3.67 17.28 -22.99
N SER A 159 -3.76 15.98 -23.21
CA SER A 159 -4.80 15.31 -23.97
C SER A 159 -5.41 14.11 -23.22
N GLN A 160 -4.76 13.66 -22.15
CA GLN A 160 -5.20 12.58 -21.25
C GLN A 160 -4.89 12.98 -19.80
N SER A 161 -5.64 12.43 -18.86
CA SER A 161 -5.45 12.71 -17.43
C SER A 161 -5.69 11.46 -16.60
N GLY A 162 -5.17 11.45 -15.38
CA GLY A 162 -5.44 10.39 -14.44
C GLY A 162 -4.86 10.62 -13.06
N ASP A 163 -5.09 9.65 -12.17
CA ASP A 163 -4.51 9.61 -10.83
C ASP A 163 -3.37 8.61 -10.76
N TYR A 164 -2.24 9.01 -10.18
CA TYR A 164 -1.18 8.09 -9.85
C TYR A 164 -1.66 7.07 -8.79
N VAL A 165 -1.55 5.78 -9.12
CA VAL A 165 -2.08 4.69 -8.28
C VAL A 165 -1.07 4.14 -7.26
N GLY A 166 0.03 4.84 -7.00
CA GLY A 166 1.00 4.42 -5.99
C GLY A 166 1.99 3.34 -6.44
N VAL A 167 2.07 3.04 -7.74
CA VAL A 167 3.02 2.08 -8.33
C VAL A 167 3.75 2.70 -9.49
N MET A 168 5.08 2.60 -9.52
CA MET A 168 5.92 3.08 -10.62
C MET A 168 7.12 2.18 -10.85
N ALA A 169 7.75 2.28 -12.01
CA ALA A 169 9.06 1.70 -12.27
C ALA A 169 10.08 2.80 -12.57
N LEU A 170 11.32 2.56 -12.16
CA LEU A 170 12.46 3.46 -12.37
C LEU A 170 13.51 2.75 -13.21
N GLY A 171 13.97 3.40 -14.27
CA GLY A 171 15.11 2.95 -15.07
C GLY A 171 16.41 2.96 -14.26
N PRO A 172 17.43 2.17 -14.68
CA PRO A 172 18.69 2.04 -13.93
C PRO A 172 19.42 3.37 -13.73
N GLY A 173 19.47 4.23 -14.75
CA GLY A 173 20.09 5.55 -14.65
C GLY A 173 19.29 6.51 -13.78
N VAL A 174 17.94 6.35 -13.72
CA VAL A 174 17.12 7.09 -12.73
C VAL A 174 17.50 6.67 -11.32
N VAL A 175 17.55 5.36 -11.03
CA VAL A 175 17.96 4.83 -9.72
C VAL A 175 19.36 5.30 -9.32
N ALA A 176 20.31 5.32 -10.28
CA ALA A 176 21.71 5.72 -10.03
C ALA A 176 21.83 7.17 -9.54
N ARG A 177 20.97 8.09 -10.02
CA ARG A 177 21.03 9.54 -9.73
C ARG A 177 20.03 10.02 -8.67
N LEU A 178 19.33 9.09 -7.98
CA LEU A 178 18.40 9.48 -6.92
C LEU A 178 19.13 10.20 -5.79
N PRO A 179 18.55 11.31 -5.27
CA PRO A 179 19.08 11.99 -4.09
C PRO A 179 18.89 11.14 -2.83
N ASP A 180 19.73 11.38 -1.82
CA ASP A 180 19.68 10.65 -0.54
C ASP A 180 18.48 11.03 0.32
N GLN A 181 17.78 12.12 -0.03
CA GLN A 181 16.55 12.60 0.62
C GLN A 181 15.60 13.19 -0.43
N GLY A 182 14.31 13.20 -0.11
CA GLY A 182 13.28 13.86 -0.91
C GLY A 182 12.27 12.93 -1.54
N CYS A 183 11.42 13.50 -2.37
CA CYS A 183 10.27 12.85 -2.99
C CYS A 183 10.54 12.53 -4.46
N LEU A 184 10.14 11.36 -4.93
CA LEU A 184 10.29 10.95 -6.35
C LEU A 184 9.63 11.94 -7.32
N PHE A 185 8.55 12.60 -6.93
CA PHE A 185 7.94 13.62 -7.78
C PHE A 185 8.64 14.97 -7.70
N GLY A 186 8.93 15.47 -6.47
CA GLY A 186 9.49 16.79 -6.25
C GLY A 186 10.93 16.92 -6.73
N GLU A 187 11.78 16.01 -6.29
CA GLU A 187 13.23 16.06 -6.48
C GLU A 187 13.74 15.26 -7.68
N VAL A 188 12.86 14.48 -8.33
CA VAL A 188 13.26 13.66 -9.51
C VAL A 188 12.37 13.94 -10.72
N ALA A 189 11.06 13.69 -10.66
CA ALA A 189 10.19 13.84 -11.83
C ALA A 189 10.07 15.28 -12.32
N LEU A 190 9.86 16.25 -11.41
CA LEU A 190 9.75 17.66 -11.80
C LEU A 190 11.06 18.21 -12.40
N PRO A 191 12.25 17.98 -11.80
CA PRO A 191 13.51 18.34 -12.44
C PRO A 191 13.74 17.65 -13.79
N ASP A 192 13.33 16.39 -13.93
CA ASP A 192 13.43 15.67 -15.21
C ASP A 192 12.57 16.33 -16.29
N LEU A 193 11.29 16.63 -15.99
CA LEU A 193 10.39 17.30 -16.90
C LEU A 193 10.91 18.70 -17.27
N THR A 194 11.42 19.46 -16.30
CA THR A 194 12.02 20.78 -16.52
C THR A 194 13.24 20.71 -17.46
N ALA A 195 14.02 19.64 -17.35
CA ALA A 195 15.19 19.40 -18.21
C ALA A 195 14.83 18.76 -19.56
N GLY A 196 13.54 18.60 -19.88
CA GLY A 196 13.05 17.98 -21.12
C GLY A 196 13.21 16.45 -21.14
N ARG A 197 13.54 15.81 -20.01
CA ARG A 197 13.52 14.34 -19.89
C ARG A 197 12.09 13.84 -19.77
N ARG A 198 11.85 12.61 -20.23
CA ARG A 198 10.52 12.01 -20.22
C ARG A 198 10.22 11.35 -18.89
N VAL A 199 9.00 11.57 -18.41
CA VAL A 199 8.31 10.74 -17.42
C VAL A 199 7.13 10.11 -18.16
N LEU A 200 7.03 8.78 -18.13
CA LEU A 200 6.08 8.00 -18.90
C LEU A 200 4.95 7.50 -18.02
N THR A 201 3.86 7.08 -18.64
CA THR A 201 2.73 6.47 -17.93
C THR A 201 2.27 5.19 -18.58
N VAL A 202 1.69 4.31 -17.77
CA VAL A 202 0.93 3.14 -18.20
C VAL A 202 -0.46 3.25 -17.61
N PRO A 203 -1.53 3.20 -18.42
CA PRO A 203 -2.88 3.23 -17.89
C PRO A 203 -3.17 1.96 -17.08
N SER A 204 -3.82 2.13 -15.93
CA SER A 204 -4.28 1.07 -15.06
C SER A 204 -5.78 1.24 -14.80
N SER A 205 -6.58 0.36 -15.40
CA SER A 205 -8.03 0.34 -15.23
C SER A 205 -8.51 -0.55 -14.10
N VAL A 206 -7.58 -1.21 -13.40
CA VAL A 206 -7.91 -2.06 -12.24
C VAL A 206 -8.24 -1.22 -11.01
N PRO A 207 -9.13 -1.70 -10.15
CA PRO A 207 -9.40 -1.04 -8.87
C PRO A 207 -8.13 -0.89 -8.05
N TRP A 208 -8.02 0.24 -7.36
CA TRP A 208 -6.95 0.50 -6.41
C TRP A 208 -7.51 1.17 -5.16
N THR A 209 -6.87 0.92 -4.04
CA THR A 209 -7.26 1.50 -2.74
C THR A 209 -6.02 2.02 -2.03
N ASP A 210 -6.03 3.32 -1.66
CA ASP A 210 -5.09 3.92 -0.73
C ASP A 210 -5.64 3.76 0.69
N LEU A 211 -5.01 2.95 1.52
CA LEU A 211 -5.40 2.79 2.93
C LEU A 211 -5.01 4.03 3.74
N GLY A 212 -5.39 5.20 3.28
CA GLY A 212 -5.00 6.48 3.86
C GLY A 212 -5.54 6.74 5.26
N ASP A 213 -6.78 6.33 5.53
CA ASP A 213 -7.51 6.59 6.76
C ASP A 213 -8.38 5.40 7.19
N LEU A 214 -9.12 5.57 8.31
CA LEU A 214 -9.99 4.52 8.86
C LEU A 214 -11.10 4.11 7.90
N LYS A 215 -11.70 5.06 7.17
CA LYS A 215 -12.78 4.79 6.23
C LYS A 215 -12.30 3.89 5.09
N GLU A 216 -11.16 4.23 4.49
CA GLU A 216 -10.56 3.44 3.42
C GLU A 216 -10.09 2.06 3.94
N TYR A 217 -9.56 2.00 5.17
CA TYR A 217 -9.22 0.75 5.82
C TYR A 217 -10.43 -0.17 5.99
N VAL A 218 -11.54 0.34 6.51
CA VAL A 218 -12.80 -0.41 6.68
C VAL A 218 -13.34 -0.86 5.33
N SER A 219 -13.36 0.04 4.33
CA SER A 219 -13.81 -0.26 2.97
C SER A 219 -12.99 -1.39 2.34
N ALA A 220 -11.66 -1.35 2.45
CA ALA A 220 -10.77 -2.39 1.92
C ALA A 220 -11.03 -3.76 2.57
N ASN A 221 -11.25 -3.81 3.89
CA ASN A 221 -11.57 -5.04 4.59
C ASN A 221 -12.90 -5.64 4.13
N PHE A 222 -13.93 -4.82 3.98
CA PHE A 222 -15.22 -5.32 3.48
C PHE A 222 -15.18 -5.68 2.00
N ALA A 223 -14.44 -4.96 1.17
CA ALA A 223 -14.22 -5.36 -0.22
C ALA A 223 -13.51 -6.72 -0.32
N TRP A 224 -12.53 -6.96 0.55
CA TRP A 224 -11.89 -8.27 0.66
C TRP A 224 -12.90 -9.35 1.08
N LEU A 225 -13.73 -9.09 2.09
CA LEU A 225 -14.76 -10.03 2.55
C LEU A 225 -15.73 -10.37 1.44
N ASP A 226 -16.26 -9.36 0.74
CA ASP A 226 -17.24 -9.52 -0.33
C ASP A 226 -16.67 -10.33 -1.52
N ALA A 227 -15.34 -10.23 -1.77
CA ALA A 227 -14.66 -10.99 -2.82
C ALA A 227 -14.38 -12.46 -2.46
N GLN A 228 -14.24 -12.79 -1.18
CA GLN A 228 -13.78 -14.11 -0.73
C GLN A 228 -14.92 -15.05 -0.30
N VAL A 229 -16.05 -14.53 0.18
CA VAL A 229 -16.99 -15.34 0.94
C VAL A 229 -18.44 -15.12 0.51
N ALA A 230 -19.05 -16.17 -0.01
CA ALA A 230 -20.52 -16.22 -0.16
C ALA A 230 -21.25 -16.16 1.20
N ALA A 231 -20.57 -16.46 2.31
CA ALA A 231 -21.08 -16.30 3.67
C ALA A 231 -20.67 -14.92 4.21
N HIS A 232 -21.65 -14.16 4.66
CA HIS A 232 -21.53 -12.74 5.06
C HIS A 232 -20.55 -12.41 6.21
N SER A 233 -19.75 -13.37 6.69
CA SER A 233 -18.71 -13.17 7.72
C SER A 233 -17.58 -14.16 7.54
N TRP A 234 -16.35 -13.74 7.87
CA TRP A 234 -15.17 -14.58 7.87
C TRP A 234 -14.58 -14.69 9.27
N THR A 235 -14.20 -15.90 9.66
CA THR A 235 -13.44 -16.18 10.89
C THR A 235 -12.18 -16.94 10.54
N ALA A 236 -11.05 -16.53 11.13
CA ALA A 236 -9.81 -17.25 10.96
C ALA A 236 -9.91 -18.68 11.47
N PRO A 237 -9.17 -19.64 10.88
CA PRO A 237 -9.13 -21.01 11.38
C PRO A 237 -8.80 -21.09 12.87
N GLY A 238 -9.54 -21.93 13.59
CA GLY A 238 -9.36 -22.13 15.05
C GLY A 238 -10.06 -21.11 15.95
N VAL A 239 -10.72 -20.08 15.39
CA VAL A 239 -11.56 -19.16 16.18
C VAL A 239 -12.89 -19.85 16.51
N SER A 240 -13.24 -19.88 17.80
CA SER A 240 -14.51 -20.41 18.29
C SER A 240 -15.53 -19.31 18.44
N VAL A 241 -16.71 -19.46 17.82
CA VAL A 241 -17.85 -18.54 18.00
C VAL A 241 -18.80 -19.15 19.03
N PRO A 242 -19.00 -18.52 20.21
CA PRO A 242 -19.93 -19.02 21.21
C PRO A 242 -21.37 -19.14 20.67
N PRO A 243 -22.17 -20.14 21.06
CA PRO A 243 -23.53 -20.31 20.58
C PRO A 243 -24.47 -19.12 20.83
N ALA A 244 -24.14 -18.30 21.83
CA ALA A 244 -24.91 -17.09 22.18
C ALA A 244 -24.51 -15.85 21.35
N VAL A 245 -23.52 -15.98 20.43
CA VAL A 245 -23.02 -14.89 19.57
C VAL A 245 -23.37 -15.18 18.13
N THR A 246 -23.94 -14.20 17.44
CA THR A 246 -24.20 -14.25 16.01
C THR A 246 -23.32 -13.26 15.25
N LEU A 247 -22.87 -13.60 14.05
CA LEU A 247 -22.02 -12.75 13.22
C LEU A 247 -22.78 -12.28 11.99
N GLU A 248 -22.74 -10.99 11.72
CA GLU A 248 -23.24 -10.38 10.50
C GLU A 248 -22.18 -9.44 9.92
N ARG A 249 -21.65 -9.80 8.75
CA ARG A 249 -20.63 -9.05 8.01
C ARG A 249 -19.38 -8.74 8.86
N CYS A 250 -18.85 -9.78 9.52
CA CYS A 250 -17.70 -9.65 10.42
C CYS A 250 -16.43 -10.28 9.82
N LEU A 251 -15.27 -9.72 10.16
CA LEU A 251 -13.95 -10.31 9.97
C LEU A 251 -13.33 -10.56 11.35
N ILE A 252 -13.11 -11.82 11.69
CA ILE A 252 -12.55 -12.19 12.99
C ILE A 252 -11.17 -12.81 12.80
N GLY A 253 -10.14 -12.09 13.18
CA GLY A 253 -8.74 -12.46 13.00
C GLY A 253 -8.29 -13.65 13.86
N ALA A 254 -7.16 -14.25 13.49
CA ALA A 254 -6.61 -15.42 14.15
C ALA A 254 -6.37 -15.18 15.65
N GLY A 255 -6.74 -16.16 16.49
CA GLY A 255 -6.56 -16.06 17.94
C GLY A 255 -7.47 -15.05 18.65
N ALA A 256 -8.39 -14.38 17.93
CA ALA A 256 -9.39 -13.52 18.57
C ALA A 256 -10.30 -14.36 19.48
N THR A 257 -10.72 -13.79 20.62
CA THR A 257 -11.60 -14.43 21.58
C THR A 257 -12.94 -13.70 21.62
N LEU A 258 -14.04 -14.44 21.43
CA LEU A 258 -15.38 -13.88 21.46
C LEU A 258 -16.07 -14.26 22.77
N SER A 259 -16.78 -13.31 23.38
CA SER A 259 -17.50 -13.49 24.62
C SER A 259 -18.80 -12.68 24.64
N GLY A 260 -19.60 -12.82 25.69
CA GLY A 260 -20.89 -12.15 25.80
C GLY A 260 -21.99 -12.90 25.05
N SER A 261 -23.06 -12.18 24.71
CA SER A 261 -24.22 -12.73 23.99
C SER A 261 -24.84 -11.65 23.11
N GLY A 262 -25.43 -12.05 21.98
CA GLY A 262 -26.04 -11.15 21.00
C GLY A 262 -25.27 -11.07 19.69
N GLN A 263 -25.50 -10.01 18.94
CA GLN A 263 -24.99 -9.85 17.59
C GLN A 263 -23.69 -9.05 17.55
N LEU A 264 -22.73 -9.52 16.75
CA LEU A 264 -21.64 -8.72 16.22
C LEU A 264 -22.00 -8.36 14.77
N ARG A 265 -22.10 -7.07 14.46
CA ARG A 265 -22.48 -6.58 13.14
C ARG A 265 -21.43 -5.61 12.59
N GLU A 266 -20.91 -5.89 11.40
CA GLU A 266 -19.85 -5.08 10.76
C GLU A 266 -18.65 -4.87 11.69
N VAL A 267 -18.14 -5.95 12.31
CA VAL A 267 -16.97 -5.89 13.21
C VAL A 267 -15.74 -6.44 12.54
N ILE A 268 -14.63 -5.69 12.59
CA ILE A 268 -13.30 -6.11 12.16
C ILE A 268 -12.45 -6.33 13.42
N ALA A 269 -12.27 -7.58 13.80
CA ALA A 269 -11.45 -7.95 14.95
C ALA A 269 -10.05 -8.36 14.51
N TRP A 270 -9.03 -7.69 15.03
CA TRP A 270 -7.64 -7.99 14.75
C TRP A 270 -7.21 -9.34 15.33
N PRO A 271 -6.11 -9.93 14.81
CA PRO A 271 -5.52 -11.12 15.42
C PRO A 271 -5.26 -10.93 16.92
N GLY A 272 -5.77 -11.89 17.73
CA GLY A 272 -5.67 -11.85 19.19
C GLY A 272 -6.64 -10.91 19.92
N ALA A 273 -7.53 -10.21 19.19
CA ALA A 273 -8.45 -9.24 19.80
C ALA A 273 -9.48 -9.90 20.71
N PRO A 274 -9.72 -9.37 21.94
CA PRO A 274 -10.86 -9.77 22.78
C PRO A 274 -12.12 -9.00 22.34
N VAL A 275 -13.12 -9.70 21.84
CA VAL A 275 -14.38 -9.12 21.37
C VAL A 275 -15.53 -9.50 22.29
N VAL A 276 -16.30 -8.52 22.73
CA VAL A 276 -17.46 -8.74 23.58
C VAL A 276 -18.73 -8.37 22.82
N ALA A 277 -19.64 -9.34 22.65
CA ALA A 277 -20.95 -9.09 22.05
C ALA A 277 -21.94 -8.52 23.09
N PRO A 278 -22.90 -7.64 22.71
CA PRO A 278 -23.10 -7.15 21.36
C PRO A 278 -22.12 -6.00 20.99
N LEU A 279 -21.77 -5.89 19.72
CA LEU A 279 -20.95 -4.81 19.19
C LEU A 279 -21.27 -4.56 17.70
N GLU A 280 -21.22 -3.31 17.29
CA GLU A 280 -21.58 -2.91 15.93
C GLU A 280 -20.63 -1.85 15.41
N ARG A 281 -20.30 -1.95 14.09
CA ARG A 281 -19.58 -0.94 13.30
C ARG A 281 -18.27 -0.48 13.96
N ALA A 282 -17.38 -1.44 14.23
CA ALA A 282 -16.14 -1.15 14.95
C ALA A 282 -14.97 -2.04 14.49
N VAL A 283 -13.76 -1.50 14.63
CA VAL A 283 -12.53 -2.27 14.64
C VAL A 283 -12.16 -2.57 16.09
N VAL A 284 -11.89 -3.83 16.42
CA VAL A 284 -11.36 -4.24 17.72
C VAL A 284 -9.89 -4.59 17.56
N LEU A 285 -9.02 -3.83 18.21
CA LEU A 285 -7.57 -4.00 18.13
C LEU A 285 -7.10 -5.15 19.03
N THR A 286 -5.88 -5.60 18.87
CA THR A 286 -5.28 -6.67 19.69
C THR A 286 -5.26 -6.34 21.17
N SER A 287 -5.11 -5.06 21.53
CA SER A 287 -5.21 -4.56 22.92
C SER A 287 -6.62 -4.64 23.53
N GLY A 288 -7.64 -4.90 22.73
CA GLY A 288 -9.04 -4.79 23.12
C GLY A 288 -9.64 -3.39 22.94
N ARG A 289 -8.87 -2.41 22.46
CA ARG A 289 -9.43 -1.11 22.11
C ARG A 289 -10.46 -1.25 20.99
N VAL A 290 -11.65 -0.70 21.23
CA VAL A 290 -12.74 -0.61 20.26
C VAL A 290 -12.65 0.75 19.57
N VAL A 291 -12.59 0.73 18.23
CA VAL A 291 -12.51 1.92 17.37
C VAL A 291 -13.77 1.95 16.50
N PRO A 292 -14.74 2.82 16.77
CA PRO A 292 -15.93 2.99 15.94
C PRO A 292 -15.57 3.45 14.52
N PHE A 293 -16.35 3.09 13.51
CA PHE A 293 -16.06 3.42 12.11
C PHE A 293 -16.11 4.92 11.77
N ASP A 294 -16.73 5.73 12.63
CA ASP A 294 -16.83 7.18 12.52
C ASP A 294 -15.76 7.94 13.34
N GLU A 295 -14.88 7.20 14.05
CA GLU A 295 -13.76 7.82 14.77
C GLU A 295 -12.78 8.44 13.78
N THR A 296 -12.51 9.74 13.92
CA THR A 296 -11.51 10.46 13.13
C THR A 296 -10.14 10.36 13.80
N ALA A 297 -9.06 10.39 13.01
CA ALA A 297 -7.71 10.45 13.57
C ALA A 297 -7.56 11.70 14.46
N GLU A 298 -7.15 11.51 15.70
CA GLU A 298 -6.72 12.63 16.55
C GLU A 298 -5.48 13.28 15.92
N ASN A 299 -5.56 14.60 15.70
CA ASN A 299 -4.47 15.40 15.15
C ASN A 299 -3.28 15.53 16.12
#